data_fafdc032e8ed2a88fe65f789cc741662
#
_entry.id   fafdc032e8ed2a88fe65f789cc741662
#
_cell.length_a   1.000
_cell.length_b   1.000
_cell.length_c   1.000
_cell.angle_alpha   90.00
_cell.angle_beta   90.00
_cell.angle_gamma   90.00
#
_symmetry.space_group_name_H-M   'P 1'
#
loop_
_entity.id
_entity.type
_entity.pdbx_description
1 polymer ?
#
loop_
_entity_poly.entity_id
_entity_poly.type
_entity_poly.pdbx_seq_one_letter_code
_entity_poly.pdbx_strand_id
1 'polypeptide(L)'
;MKRSRAFVEDRRQLIVSLLEENGQMSVTSLAEKMNVSALTMRRDLDYLQEQGTITRQYGTAKLATGEGNTTQAQERAKAAIAKTAARYVEDDETIFINTSTTALAIVPFITAENVTIITNNGKALQMPLKPTMTILLTGGEIRVPKWSMTGDFALGNINQVKASKCFMGCTALSAEGGLTTG
;
A
#
# COMPACT_ATOMS: atom_id res chain seq x y z
N MET A 1 -23.06 28.70 4.72
CA MET A 1 -22.84 27.69 5.80
C MET A 1 -21.56 26.92 5.49
N LYS A 2 -20.52 26.98 6.34
CA LYS A 2 -19.34 26.10 6.22
C LYS A 2 -19.79 24.68 6.59
N ARG A 3 -19.80 23.76 5.61
CA ARG A 3 -20.05 22.32 5.87
C ARG A 3 -18.95 21.82 6.81
N SER A 4 -19.29 20.97 7.80
CA SER A 4 -18.34 20.47 8.79
C SER A 4 -17.20 19.68 8.13
N ARG A 5 -16.02 19.69 8.73
CA ARG A 5 -14.83 18.97 8.23
C ARG A 5 -15.12 17.47 8.07
N ALA A 6 -15.91 16.90 8.98
CA ALA A 6 -16.36 15.51 8.89
C ALA A 6 -17.16 15.22 7.61
N PHE A 7 -18.09 16.07 7.23
CA PHE A 7 -18.89 15.89 6.02
C PHE A 7 -18.06 15.89 4.71
N VAL A 8 -16.96 16.64 4.70
CA VAL A 8 -16.04 16.66 3.55
C VAL A 8 -15.23 15.36 3.50
N GLU A 9 -14.80 14.85 4.64
CA GLU A 9 -14.03 13.62 4.75
C GLU A 9 -14.89 12.41 4.36
N ASP A 10 -16.11 12.30 4.88
CA ASP A 10 -17.06 11.25 4.50
C ASP A 10 -17.32 11.22 2.99
N ARG A 11 -17.46 12.41 2.37
CA ARG A 11 -17.62 12.50 0.92
C ARG A 11 -16.40 11.99 0.16
N ARG A 12 -15.19 12.30 0.62
CA ARG A 12 -13.94 11.83 -0.02
C ARG A 12 -13.78 10.32 0.10
N GLN A 13 -14.14 9.75 1.24
CA GLN A 13 -14.16 8.30 1.41
C GLN A 13 -15.14 7.63 0.44
N LEU A 14 -16.34 8.21 0.27
CA LEU A 14 -17.33 7.68 -0.67
C LEU A 14 -16.85 7.78 -2.13
N ILE A 15 -16.09 8.83 -2.52
CA ILE A 15 -15.44 8.90 -3.84
C ILE A 15 -14.47 7.74 -4.02
N VAL A 16 -13.66 7.44 -3.02
CA VAL A 16 -12.71 6.31 -3.07
C VAL A 16 -13.47 4.99 -3.26
N SER A 17 -14.51 4.73 -2.48
CA SER A 17 -15.34 3.52 -2.61
C SER A 17 -15.98 3.39 -3.99
N LEU A 18 -16.50 4.48 -4.55
CA LEU A 18 -17.06 4.48 -5.91
C LEU A 18 -16.01 4.15 -6.98
N LEU A 19 -14.77 4.59 -6.79
CA LEU A 19 -13.66 4.26 -7.69
C LEU A 19 -13.16 2.83 -7.49
N GLU A 20 -13.26 2.27 -6.28
CA GLU A 20 -13.01 0.85 -6.02
C GLU A 20 -13.98 -0.05 -6.77
N GLU A 21 -15.26 0.28 -6.74
CA GLU A 21 -16.32 -0.50 -7.40
C GLU A 21 -16.30 -0.40 -8.93
N ASN A 22 -16.02 0.79 -9.47
CA ASN A 22 -16.17 1.09 -10.91
C ASN A 22 -14.84 1.16 -11.67
N GLY A 23 -13.68 1.03 -10.98
CA GLY A 23 -12.35 1.11 -11.55
C GLY A 23 -11.94 2.53 -11.93
N GLN A 24 -12.73 3.23 -12.75
CA GLN A 24 -12.52 4.62 -13.12
C GLN A 24 -13.85 5.34 -13.40
N MET A 25 -13.91 6.65 -13.11
CA MET A 25 -15.10 7.46 -13.33
C MET A 25 -14.75 8.87 -13.78
N SER A 26 -15.62 9.49 -14.61
CA SER A 26 -15.43 10.88 -14.99
C SER A 26 -15.77 11.83 -13.84
N VAL A 27 -15.15 13.03 -13.84
CA VAL A 27 -15.47 14.09 -12.87
C VAL A 27 -16.95 14.44 -12.88
N THR A 28 -17.58 14.45 -14.05
CA THR A 28 -19.01 14.75 -14.22
C THR A 28 -19.86 13.65 -13.58
N SER A 29 -19.57 12.39 -13.87
CA SER A 29 -20.31 11.26 -13.31
C SER A 29 -20.18 11.17 -11.77
N LEU A 30 -19.00 11.45 -11.23
CA LEU A 30 -18.80 11.54 -9.78
C LEU A 30 -19.58 12.70 -9.17
N ALA A 31 -19.58 13.89 -9.82
CA ALA A 31 -20.31 15.06 -9.36
C ALA A 31 -21.81 14.80 -9.30
N GLU A 32 -22.37 14.15 -10.33
CA GLU A 32 -23.78 13.74 -10.41
C GLU A 32 -24.14 12.74 -9.32
N LYS A 33 -23.38 11.63 -9.19
CA LYS A 33 -23.64 10.60 -8.17
C LYS A 33 -23.57 11.16 -6.75
N MET A 34 -22.69 12.11 -6.50
CA MET A 34 -22.49 12.73 -5.18
C MET A 34 -23.38 13.96 -4.95
N ASN A 35 -24.18 14.34 -5.93
CA ASN A 35 -25.05 15.53 -5.90
C ASN A 35 -24.30 16.80 -5.47
N VAL A 36 -23.12 17.05 -6.08
CA VAL A 36 -22.30 18.23 -5.84
C VAL A 36 -21.95 18.92 -7.16
N SER A 37 -21.54 20.19 -7.08
CA SER A 37 -21.07 20.89 -8.28
C SER A 37 -19.75 20.28 -8.79
N ALA A 38 -19.53 20.37 -10.11
CA ALA A 38 -18.27 19.93 -10.72
C ALA A 38 -17.04 20.63 -10.10
N LEU A 39 -17.20 21.88 -9.65
CA LEU A 39 -16.13 22.61 -8.96
C LEU A 39 -15.81 21.99 -7.58
N THR A 40 -16.85 21.60 -6.82
CA THR A 40 -16.66 20.91 -5.53
C THR A 40 -15.98 19.57 -5.76
N MET A 41 -16.45 18.81 -6.74
CA MET A 41 -15.85 17.51 -7.08
C MET A 41 -14.37 17.65 -7.48
N ARG A 42 -14.03 18.63 -8.32
CA ARG A 42 -12.62 18.89 -8.70
C ARG A 42 -11.75 19.17 -7.48
N ARG A 43 -12.21 19.98 -6.51
CA ARG A 43 -11.45 20.27 -5.28
C ARG A 43 -11.25 19.02 -4.41
N ASP A 44 -12.26 18.15 -4.31
CA ASP A 44 -12.09 16.89 -3.58
C ASP A 44 -11.14 15.93 -4.30
N LEU A 45 -11.22 15.86 -5.62
CA LEU A 45 -10.30 15.06 -6.41
C LEU A 45 -8.87 15.65 -6.43
N ASP A 46 -8.70 16.98 -6.42
CA ASP A 46 -7.39 17.63 -6.26
C ASP A 46 -6.75 17.19 -4.94
N TYR A 47 -7.51 17.27 -3.85
CA TYR A 47 -7.04 16.82 -2.54
C TYR A 47 -6.66 15.33 -2.53
N LEU A 48 -7.52 14.44 -3.05
CA LEU A 48 -7.25 13.00 -3.09
C LEU A 48 -6.04 12.68 -3.98
N GLN A 49 -5.82 13.45 -5.03
CA GLN A 49 -4.64 13.32 -5.89
C GLN A 49 -3.37 13.82 -5.19
N GLU A 50 -3.43 14.92 -4.44
CA GLU A 50 -2.31 15.41 -3.61
C GLU A 50 -1.94 14.40 -2.52
N GLN A 51 -2.95 13.70 -1.97
CA GLN A 51 -2.71 12.59 -1.02
C GLN A 51 -2.21 11.31 -1.71
N GLY A 52 -2.11 11.28 -3.03
CA GLY A 52 -1.70 10.08 -3.77
C GLY A 52 -2.73 8.96 -3.79
N THR A 53 -3.98 9.23 -3.37
CA THR A 53 -5.06 8.23 -3.32
C THR A 53 -5.63 7.94 -4.71
N ILE A 54 -5.66 8.93 -5.58
CA ILE A 54 -6.18 8.81 -6.94
C ILE A 54 -5.22 9.39 -7.98
N THR A 55 -5.39 8.99 -9.23
CA THR A 55 -4.78 9.64 -10.40
C THR A 55 -5.87 10.15 -11.33
N ARG A 56 -5.59 11.24 -12.05
CA ARG A 56 -6.51 11.80 -13.07
C ARG A 56 -5.83 11.91 -14.42
N GLN A 57 -6.55 11.47 -15.45
CA GLN A 57 -6.16 11.66 -16.85
C GLN A 57 -7.40 12.00 -17.67
N TYR A 58 -7.32 13.02 -18.53
CA TYR A 58 -8.37 13.42 -19.47
C TYR A 58 -9.76 13.56 -18.84
N GLY A 59 -9.85 14.14 -17.61
CA GLY A 59 -11.13 14.35 -16.92
C GLY A 59 -11.72 13.12 -16.24
N THR A 60 -10.99 12.02 -16.19
CA THR A 60 -11.36 10.76 -15.51
C THR A 60 -10.48 10.58 -14.29
N ALA A 61 -11.07 10.15 -13.18
CA ALA A 61 -10.38 9.75 -11.95
C ALA A 61 -10.37 8.22 -11.83
N LYS A 62 -9.29 7.66 -11.35
CA LYS A 62 -9.15 6.27 -10.95
C LYS A 62 -8.32 6.21 -9.67
N LEU A 63 -8.46 5.13 -8.91
CA LEU A 63 -7.56 4.92 -7.77
C LEU A 63 -6.12 4.93 -8.25
N ALA A 64 -5.25 5.54 -7.47
CA ALA A 64 -3.83 5.34 -7.62
C ALA A 64 -3.56 3.88 -7.28
N THR A 65 -3.60 3.01 -8.30
CA THR A 65 -2.96 1.70 -8.18
C THR A 65 -1.52 2.01 -7.83
N GLY A 66 -1.00 1.46 -6.73
CA GLY A 66 0.27 1.87 -6.12
C GLY A 66 1.52 1.84 -7.03
N GLU A 67 1.34 1.91 -8.33
CA GLU A 67 2.36 1.87 -9.38
C GLU A 67 2.40 3.12 -10.29
N GLY A 68 1.56 4.13 -10.10
CA GLY A 68 1.48 5.18 -11.11
C GLY A 68 1.33 6.61 -10.64
N ASN A 69 2.07 7.10 -9.69
CA ASN A 69 2.48 8.52 -9.52
C ASN A 69 3.21 8.75 -8.19
N THR A 70 4.10 7.85 -7.84
CA THR A 70 5.09 8.18 -6.81
C THR A 70 5.95 9.29 -7.39
N THR A 71 5.97 10.45 -6.75
CA THR A 71 6.88 11.51 -7.18
C THR A 71 8.31 10.97 -7.11
N GLN A 72 9.21 11.45 -7.97
CA GLN A 72 10.62 11.05 -7.92
C GLN A 72 11.23 11.23 -6.52
N ALA A 73 10.74 12.19 -5.75
CA ALA A 73 11.11 12.40 -4.36
C ALA A 73 10.64 11.25 -3.44
N GLN A 74 9.41 10.76 -3.62
CA GLN A 74 8.88 9.63 -2.86
C GLN A 74 9.62 8.32 -3.18
N GLU A 75 9.95 8.08 -4.44
CA GLU A 75 10.76 6.91 -4.84
C GLU A 75 12.16 6.96 -4.22
N ARG A 76 12.81 8.13 -4.24
CA ARG A 76 14.11 8.32 -3.57
C ARG A 76 14.01 8.09 -2.05
N ALA A 77 12.96 8.59 -1.42
CA ALA A 77 12.72 8.40 0.02
C ALA A 77 12.50 6.91 0.34
N LYS A 78 11.66 6.21 -0.42
CA LYS A 78 11.45 4.76 -0.26
C LYS A 78 12.75 3.97 -0.43
N ALA A 79 13.52 4.28 -1.46
CA ALA A 79 14.82 3.62 -1.69
C ALA A 79 15.81 3.89 -0.54
N ALA A 80 15.85 5.10 0.01
CA ALA A 80 16.71 5.44 1.14
C ALA A 80 16.31 4.68 2.41
N ILE A 81 15.00 4.61 2.71
CA ILE A 81 14.44 3.82 3.81
C ILE A 81 14.81 2.34 3.64
N ALA A 82 14.52 1.81 2.44
CA ALA A 82 14.79 0.40 2.13
C ALA A 82 16.27 0.03 2.27
N LYS A 83 17.17 0.86 1.74
CA LYS A 83 18.61 0.67 1.85
C LYS A 83 19.10 0.70 3.30
N THR A 84 18.51 1.57 4.13
CA THR A 84 18.86 1.64 5.55
C THR A 84 18.33 0.42 6.29
N ALA A 85 17.06 0.05 6.07
CA ALA A 85 16.43 -1.07 6.73
C ALA A 85 17.09 -2.42 6.36
N ALA A 86 17.51 -2.59 5.12
CA ALA A 86 18.17 -3.82 4.67
C ALA A 86 19.47 -4.14 5.43
N ARG A 87 20.12 -3.14 6.02
CA ARG A 87 21.35 -3.33 6.83
C ARG A 87 21.11 -4.07 8.15
N TYR A 88 19.86 -4.16 8.59
CA TYR A 88 19.48 -4.88 9.79
C TYR A 88 19.21 -6.37 9.54
N VAL A 89 19.28 -6.82 8.29
CA VAL A 89 19.14 -8.24 7.94
C VAL A 89 20.52 -8.90 7.98
N GLU A 90 20.61 -10.00 8.69
CA GLU A 90 21.83 -10.79 8.89
C GLU A 90 21.75 -12.13 8.12
N ASP A 91 22.90 -12.80 7.97
CA ASP A 91 22.94 -14.10 7.31
C ASP A 91 22.09 -15.14 8.05
N ASP A 92 21.54 -16.10 7.31
CA ASP A 92 20.74 -17.22 7.83
C ASP A 92 19.45 -16.79 8.55
N GLU A 93 19.01 -15.54 8.40
CA GLU A 93 17.80 -15.05 9.07
C GLU A 93 16.50 -15.40 8.32
N THR A 94 15.47 -15.58 9.12
CA THR A 94 14.07 -15.55 8.64
C THR A 94 13.43 -14.23 9.05
N ILE A 95 12.96 -13.47 8.07
CA ILE A 95 12.33 -12.16 8.28
C ILE A 95 10.88 -12.18 7.77
N PHE A 96 10.02 -11.36 8.39
CA PHE A 96 8.66 -11.12 7.90
C PHE A 96 8.54 -9.73 7.28
N ILE A 97 7.87 -9.64 6.12
CA ILE A 97 7.56 -8.39 5.43
C ILE A 97 6.05 -8.34 5.17
N ASN A 98 5.36 -7.29 5.64
CA ASN A 98 3.93 -7.12 5.37
C ASN A 98 3.64 -6.66 3.93
N THR A 99 2.36 -6.38 3.63
CA THR A 99 1.91 -5.92 2.29
C THR A 99 2.42 -4.54 1.88
N SER A 100 3.21 -3.87 2.69
CA SER A 100 3.76 -2.55 2.38
C SER A 100 4.74 -2.61 1.19
N THR A 101 4.55 -1.77 0.19
CA THR A 101 5.49 -1.61 -0.92
C THR A 101 6.83 -1.01 -0.46
N THR A 102 6.81 -0.17 0.57
CA THR A 102 8.04 0.40 1.17
C THR A 102 8.83 -0.67 1.90
N ALA A 103 8.14 -1.54 2.67
CA ALA A 103 8.79 -2.65 3.36
C ALA A 103 9.35 -3.68 2.35
N LEU A 104 8.57 -4.02 1.31
CA LEU A 104 9.03 -4.96 0.28
C LEU A 104 10.24 -4.42 -0.51
N ALA A 105 10.38 -3.11 -0.63
CA ALA A 105 11.50 -2.47 -1.33
C ALA A 105 12.87 -2.73 -0.68
N ILE A 106 12.95 -3.32 0.52
CA ILE A 106 14.23 -3.72 1.15
C ILE A 106 14.92 -4.89 0.41
N VAL A 107 14.14 -5.77 -0.23
CA VAL A 107 14.62 -7.04 -0.81
C VAL A 107 15.82 -6.86 -1.75
N PRO A 108 15.84 -5.94 -2.72
CA PRO A 108 16.99 -5.72 -3.59
C PRO A 108 18.24 -5.21 -2.89
N PHE A 109 18.10 -4.65 -1.67
CA PHE A 109 19.21 -4.07 -0.91
C PHE A 109 19.77 -5.00 0.17
N ILE A 110 19.14 -6.15 0.42
CA ILE A 110 19.65 -7.14 1.37
C ILE A 110 20.97 -7.71 0.81
N THR A 111 22.03 -7.56 1.58
CA THR A 111 23.34 -8.11 1.25
C THR A 111 23.58 -9.47 1.91
N ALA A 112 22.88 -9.76 2.98
CA ALA A 112 22.94 -11.00 3.73
C ALA A 112 22.62 -12.23 2.87
N GLU A 113 23.21 -13.37 3.22
CA GLU A 113 23.09 -14.64 2.53
C GLU A 113 22.10 -15.57 3.27
N ASN A 114 21.50 -16.53 2.53
CA ASN A 114 20.58 -17.55 3.06
C ASN A 114 19.37 -16.97 3.78
N VAL A 115 18.87 -15.81 3.34
CA VAL A 115 17.74 -15.15 3.98
C VAL A 115 16.41 -15.76 3.50
N THR A 116 15.56 -16.12 4.46
CA THR A 116 14.18 -16.54 4.21
C THR A 116 13.24 -15.38 4.47
N ILE A 117 12.48 -14.98 3.47
CA ILE A 117 11.51 -13.88 3.54
C ILE A 117 10.11 -14.45 3.55
N ILE A 118 9.38 -14.24 4.65
CA ILE A 118 7.97 -14.59 4.77
C ILE A 118 7.15 -13.34 4.48
N THR A 119 6.17 -13.43 3.59
CA THR A 119 5.34 -12.26 3.28
C THR A 119 3.94 -12.63 2.83
N ASN A 120 2.98 -11.78 3.18
CA ASN A 120 1.62 -11.81 2.65
C ASN A 120 1.42 -10.87 1.44
N ASN A 121 2.51 -10.40 0.84
CA ASN A 121 2.50 -9.50 -0.31
C ASN A 121 2.74 -10.29 -1.61
N GLY A 122 1.70 -10.48 -2.43
CA GLY A 122 1.81 -11.17 -3.71
C GLY A 122 2.75 -10.52 -4.73
N LYS A 123 3.06 -9.23 -4.56
CA LYS A 123 4.06 -8.53 -5.41
C LYS A 123 5.47 -9.07 -5.21
N ALA A 124 5.72 -9.79 -4.13
CA ALA A 124 7.01 -10.44 -3.89
C ALA A 124 7.40 -11.43 -4.99
N LEU A 125 6.43 -11.99 -5.73
CA LEU A 125 6.68 -12.85 -6.89
C LEU A 125 7.43 -12.17 -8.05
N GLN A 126 7.40 -10.84 -8.08
CA GLN A 126 8.04 -10.04 -9.14
C GLN A 126 9.40 -9.48 -8.71
N MET A 127 9.82 -9.76 -7.46
CA MET A 127 11.08 -9.22 -6.95
C MET A 127 12.28 -9.99 -7.51
N PRO A 128 13.35 -9.28 -7.87
CA PRO A 128 14.61 -9.92 -8.22
C PRO A 128 15.23 -10.53 -6.95
N LEU A 129 15.33 -11.85 -6.92
CA LEU A 129 15.89 -12.59 -5.80
C LEU A 129 17.33 -13.02 -6.09
N LYS A 130 18.16 -12.99 -5.07
CA LYS A 130 19.46 -13.69 -5.11
C LYS A 130 19.22 -15.20 -5.04
N PRO A 131 20.11 -16.02 -5.62
CA PRO A 131 20.01 -17.49 -5.53
C PRO A 131 19.97 -18.05 -4.12
N THR A 132 20.53 -17.32 -3.14
CA THR A 132 20.58 -17.68 -1.73
C THR A 132 19.37 -17.20 -0.92
N MET A 133 18.39 -16.54 -1.56
CA MET A 133 17.19 -16.07 -0.91
C MET A 133 16.00 -16.98 -1.20
N THR A 134 15.18 -17.19 -0.19
CA THR A 134 13.90 -17.90 -0.31
C THR A 134 12.76 -16.97 0.03
N ILE A 135 11.69 -16.93 -0.79
CA ILE A 135 10.43 -16.27 -0.42
C ILE A 135 9.36 -17.32 -0.11
N LEU A 136 8.77 -17.20 1.07
CA LEU A 136 7.61 -17.95 1.48
C LEU A 136 6.39 -17.02 1.49
N LEU A 137 5.42 -17.30 0.62
CA LEU A 137 4.14 -16.61 0.60
C LEU A 137 3.20 -17.24 1.62
N THR A 138 2.49 -16.40 2.38
CA THR A 138 1.53 -16.89 3.39
C THR A 138 0.35 -17.65 2.79
N GLY A 139 0.06 -17.46 1.51
CA GLY A 139 -1.17 -17.98 0.91
C GLY A 139 -2.42 -17.27 1.44
N GLY A 140 -3.59 -17.82 1.10
CA GLY A 140 -4.89 -17.26 1.47
C GLY A 140 -5.58 -16.51 0.34
N GLU A 141 -6.60 -15.72 0.69
CA GLU A 141 -7.35 -14.92 -0.29
C GLU A 141 -6.50 -13.76 -0.80
N ILE A 142 -6.46 -13.60 -2.12
CA ILE A 142 -5.77 -12.47 -2.74
C ILE A 142 -6.73 -11.29 -2.89
N ARG A 143 -6.41 -10.17 -2.25
CA ARG A 143 -7.16 -8.92 -2.36
C ARG A 143 -6.49 -7.96 -3.33
N VAL A 144 -7.15 -7.74 -4.45
CA VAL A 144 -6.77 -6.76 -5.46
C VAL A 144 -7.40 -5.39 -5.05
N PRO A 145 -6.74 -4.24 -5.26
CA PRO A 145 -5.50 -4.05 -6.02
C PRO A 145 -4.19 -4.20 -5.23
N LYS A 146 -4.25 -4.39 -3.92
CA LYS A 146 -3.04 -4.43 -3.07
C LYS A 146 -2.22 -5.72 -3.23
N TRP A 147 -2.78 -6.76 -3.84
CA TRP A 147 -2.17 -8.09 -3.92
C TRP A 147 -1.83 -8.67 -2.55
N SER A 148 -2.62 -8.30 -1.53
CA SER A 148 -2.45 -8.83 -0.18
C SER A 148 -3.10 -10.19 -0.03
N MET A 149 -2.39 -11.12 0.59
CA MET A 149 -2.93 -12.41 1.01
C MET A 149 -3.50 -12.28 2.41
N THR A 150 -4.75 -12.71 2.60
CA THR A 150 -5.52 -12.53 3.83
C THR A 150 -6.33 -13.78 4.17
N GLY A 151 -7.03 -13.75 5.31
CA GLY A 151 -7.90 -14.83 5.76
C GLY A 151 -7.18 -15.88 6.60
N ASP A 152 -7.93 -16.92 6.98
CA ASP A 152 -7.48 -17.92 7.95
C ASP A 152 -6.27 -18.73 7.48
N PHE A 153 -6.15 -19.01 6.19
CA PHE A 153 -4.98 -19.67 5.64
C PHE A 153 -3.72 -18.82 5.81
N ALA A 154 -3.79 -17.52 5.55
CA ALA A 154 -2.66 -16.63 5.73
C ALA A 154 -2.26 -16.54 7.21
N LEU A 155 -3.24 -16.37 8.10
CA LEU A 155 -3.01 -16.33 9.54
C LEU A 155 -2.48 -17.66 10.08
N GLY A 156 -3.03 -18.78 9.63
CA GLY A 156 -2.57 -20.12 10.03
C GLY A 156 -1.11 -20.34 9.67
N ASN A 157 -0.69 -19.94 8.46
CA ASN A 157 0.69 -20.10 8.03
C ASN A 157 1.64 -19.13 8.74
N ILE A 158 1.23 -17.87 9.00
CA ILE A 158 2.04 -16.93 9.80
C ILE A 158 2.29 -17.48 11.20
N ASN A 159 1.29 -18.10 11.83
CA ASN A 159 1.42 -18.65 13.18
C ASN A 159 2.34 -19.91 13.27
N GLN A 160 2.63 -20.55 12.14
CA GLN A 160 3.49 -21.74 12.10
C GLN A 160 4.98 -21.41 11.91
N VAL A 161 5.31 -20.16 11.60
CA VAL A 161 6.68 -19.74 11.31
C VAL A 161 7.18 -18.79 12.38
N LYS A 162 8.51 -18.77 12.57
CA LYS A 162 9.18 -17.82 13.46
C LYS A 162 10.08 -16.94 12.61
N ALA A 163 9.88 -15.64 12.69
CA ALA A 163 10.79 -14.65 12.10
C ALA A 163 11.59 -13.97 13.20
N SER A 164 12.88 -13.76 12.98
CA SER A 164 13.74 -13.03 13.90
C SER A 164 13.47 -11.53 13.86
N LYS A 165 13.09 -11.03 12.70
CA LYS A 165 12.79 -9.59 12.47
C LYS A 165 11.53 -9.42 11.63
N CYS A 166 10.86 -8.29 11.83
CA CYS A 166 9.65 -7.94 11.08
C CYS A 166 9.82 -6.53 10.49
N PHE A 167 9.63 -6.40 9.17
CA PHE A 167 9.61 -5.12 8.48
C PHE A 167 8.17 -4.79 8.09
N MET A 168 7.62 -3.78 8.74
CA MET A 168 6.21 -3.40 8.57
C MET A 168 6.10 -1.95 8.11
N GLY A 169 5.45 -1.74 6.98
CA GLY A 169 4.95 -0.42 6.64
C GLY A 169 3.61 -0.19 7.34
N CYS A 170 3.39 1.02 7.81
CA CYS A 170 2.15 1.44 8.44
C CYS A 170 1.66 2.76 7.85
N THR A 171 0.35 2.99 7.95
CA THR A 171 -0.27 4.25 7.52
C THR A 171 -0.12 5.32 8.60
N ALA A 172 -0.20 4.93 9.86
CA ALA A 172 -0.01 5.81 11.02
C ALA A 172 0.56 5.03 12.20
N LEU A 173 1.24 5.78 13.08
CA LEU A 173 1.77 5.31 14.35
C LEU A 173 1.40 6.32 15.43
N SER A 174 0.81 5.86 16.53
CA SER A 174 0.62 6.67 17.73
C SER A 174 0.99 5.88 18.99
N ALA A 175 1.34 6.61 20.04
CA ALA A 175 1.67 6.00 21.34
C ALA A 175 0.47 5.27 21.97
N GLU A 176 -0.74 5.77 21.72
CA GLU A 176 -1.99 5.24 22.30
C GLU A 176 -2.63 4.17 21.41
N GLY A 177 -2.66 4.37 20.09
CA GLY A 177 -3.35 3.51 19.13
C GLY A 177 -2.44 2.47 18.44
N GLY A 178 -1.13 2.50 18.66
CA GLY A 178 -0.18 1.59 18.02
C GLY A 178 -0.02 1.84 16.52
N LEU A 179 0.25 0.78 15.78
CA LEU A 179 0.42 0.78 14.32
C LEU A 179 -0.93 0.54 13.62
N THR A 180 -1.24 1.37 12.63
CA THR A 180 -2.39 1.13 11.74
C THR A 180 -1.90 0.88 10.32
N THR A 181 -2.49 -0.12 9.67
CA THR A 181 -2.30 -0.42 8.24
C THR A 181 -3.65 -0.29 7.54
N GLY A 182 -3.69 0.45 6.44
CA GLY A 182 -4.91 0.62 5.62
C GLY A 182 -5.04 -0.45 4.55
#